data_23b6932efb725177589bf6800bbf861b
#
_entry.id   23b6932efb725177589bf6800bbf861b
#
_cell.length_a   1.000
_cell.length_b   1.000
_cell.length_c   1.000
_cell.angle_alpha   90.00
_cell.angle_beta   90.00
_cell.angle_gamma   90.00
#
_symmetry.space_group_name_H-M   'P 1'
#
loop_
_entity.id
_entity.type
_entity.pdbx_description
1 polymer ?
#
loop_
_entity_poly.entity_id
_entity_poly.type
_entity_poly.pdbx_seq_one_letter_code
_entity_poly.pdbx_strand_id
1 'polypeptide(L)'
;MPRITKDPTERRQEILDTALKLFWEKGYEKTSMTEIAQAMQVAQGLCYRYFPSKEALFQTAVDQYAQRQVDQIASVLRKPGLTLVQVVEQMPTFLETEAEDSAIAKLCHGPESEKLHGPLSMAICAKLQPLVQQLLEKANERGEVQIADTETAASFCVYGQLGIL
;
A
#
# COMPACT_ATOMS: atom_id res chain seq x y z
N MET A 1 29.92 -12.52 -23.73
CA MET A 1 29.56 -12.54 -22.30
C MET A 1 28.19 -13.15 -22.15
N PRO A 2 27.96 -14.10 -21.24
CA PRO A 2 26.65 -14.66 -21.03
C PRO A 2 25.70 -13.56 -20.55
N ARG A 3 24.54 -13.42 -21.21
CA ARG A 3 23.49 -12.50 -20.84
C ARG A 3 22.89 -12.97 -19.50
N ILE A 4 23.24 -12.29 -18.40
CA ILE A 4 22.67 -12.60 -17.07
C ILE A 4 21.17 -12.28 -17.16
N THR A 5 20.36 -13.30 -17.31
CA THR A 5 18.91 -13.18 -17.29
C THR A 5 18.50 -13.18 -15.83
N LYS A 6 18.21 -12.01 -15.27
CA LYS A 6 17.63 -11.91 -13.91
C LYS A 6 16.26 -12.56 -13.87
N ASP A 7 15.87 -13.04 -12.70
CA ASP A 7 14.52 -13.52 -12.47
C ASP A 7 13.47 -12.45 -12.84
N PRO A 8 12.37 -12.81 -13.51
CA PRO A 8 11.35 -11.85 -13.90
C PRO A 8 10.77 -11.03 -12.73
N THR A 9 10.62 -11.64 -11.56
CA THR A 9 10.10 -10.98 -10.35
C THR A 9 11.11 -9.96 -9.83
N GLU A 10 12.38 -10.34 -9.76
CA GLU A 10 13.47 -9.42 -9.37
C GLU A 10 13.57 -8.24 -10.35
N ARG A 11 13.47 -8.51 -11.64
CA ARG A 11 13.53 -7.46 -12.66
C ARG A 11 12.33 -6.50 -12.56
N ARG A 12 11.15 -7.04 -12.30
CA ARG A 12 9.94 -6.24 -12.10
C ARG A 12 10.10 -5.32 -10.89
N GLN A 13 10.64 -5.83 -9.78
CA GLN A 13 10.90 -5.05 -8.56
C GLN A 13 11.96 -3.96 -8.79
N GLU A 14 13.03 -4.28 -9.48
CA GLU A 14 14.09 -3.34 -9.84
C GLU A 14 13.59 -2.13 -10.66
N ILE A 15 12.67 -2.39 -11.61
CA ILE A 15 12.02 -1.32 -12.38
C ILE A 15 11.19 -0.44 -11.45
N LEU A 16 10.43 -1.06 -10.55
CA LEU A 16 9.56 -0.37 -9.61
C LEU A 16 10.36 0.53 -8.65
N ASP A 17 11.41 -0.02 -8.03
CA ASP A 17 12.27 0.70 -7.08
C ASP A 17 12.98 1.88 -7.75
N THR A 18 13.46 1.68 -8.99
CA THR A 18 14.11 2.75 -9.77
C THR A 18 13.12 3.87 -10.10
N ALA A 19 11.90 3.50 -10.49
CA ALA A 19 10.87 4.48 -10.81
C ALA A 19 10.45 5.28 -9.58
N LEU A 20 10.24 4.63 -8.43
CA LEU A 20 9.91 5.29 -7.17
C LEU A 20 11.00 6.28 -6.74
N LYS A 21 12.27 5.90 -6.89
CA LYS A 21 13.38 6.80 -6.63
C LYS A 21 13.34 8.04 -7.53
N LEU A 22 13.11 7.86 -8.82
CA LEU A 22 13.02 8.98 -9.76
C LEU A 22 11.80 9.85 -9.53
N PHE A 23 10.65 9.26 -9.17
CA PHE A 23 9.45 10.01 -8.77
C PHE A 23 9.72 10.87 -7.53
N TRP A 24 10.46 10.35 -6.57
CA TRP A 24 10.88 11.12 -5.39
C TRP A 24 11.83 12.26 -5.76
N GLU A 25 12.86 11.98 -6.56
CA GLU A 25 13.93 12.95 -6.86
C GLU A 25 13.47 14.07 -7.80
N LYS A 26 12.60 13.76 -8.78
CA LYS A 26 12.22 14.67 -9.88
C LYS A 26 10.73 15.02 -9.91
N GLY A 27 9.90 14.28 -9.19
CA GLY A 27 8.45 14.34 -9.28
C GLY A 27 7.88 13.35 -10.31
N TYR A 28 6.65 12.90 -10.04
CA TYR A 28 5.94 11.95 -10.91
C TYR A 28 5.78 12.49 -12.34
N GLU A 29 5.31 13.73 -12.49
CA GLU A 29 5.02 14.32 -13.81
C GLU A 29 6.28 14.45 -14.68
N LYS A 30 7.42 14.77 -14.07
CA LYS A 30 8.70 15.00 -14.77
C LYS A 30 9.46 13.70 -15.05
N THR A 31 8.97 12.54 -14.62
CA THR A 31 9.61 11.25 -14.87
C THR A 31 8.91 10.50 -16.00
N SER A 32 9.68 9.95 -16.91
CA SER A 32 9.22 9.16 -18.05
C SER A 32 9.72 7.72 -17.99
N MET A 33 9.03 6.81 -18.70
CA MET A 33 9.49 5.42 -18.87
C MET A 33 10.88 5.33 -19.54
N THR A 34 11.22 6.30 -20.37
CA THR A 34 12.55 6.39 -20.99
C THR A 34 13.63 6.70 -19.96
N GLU A 35 13.39 7.64 -19.06
CA GLU A 35 14.35 7.98 -17.99
C GLU A 35 14.53 6.82 -17.00
N ILE A 36 13.45 6.09 -16.68
CA ILE A 36 13.53 4.89 -15.84
C ILE A 36 14.44 3.85 -16.50
N ALA A 37 14.23 3.57 -17.80
CA ALA A 37 15.05 2.64 -18.56
C ALA A 37 16.53 3.09 -18.65
N GLN A 38 16.78 4.38 -18.84
CA GLN A 38 18.14 4.96 -18.84
C GLN A 38 18.81 4.82 -17.50
N ALA A 39 18.12 5.11 -16.40
CA ALA A 39 18.67 4.95 -15.04
C ALA A 39 19.04 3.50 -14.73
N MET A 40 18.32 2.54 -15.27
CA MET A 40 18.61 1.11 -15.17
C MET A 40 19.64 0.60 -16.19
N GLN A 41 20.04 1.43 -17.15
CA GLN A 41 20.90 1.05 -18.28
C GLN A 41 20.32 -0.11 -19.12
N VAL A 42 19.00 -0.08 -19.37
CA VAL A 42 18.28 -1.08 -20.17
C VAL A 42 17.55 -0.44 -21.32
N ALA A 43 17.14 -1.25 -22.30
CA ALA A 43 16.28 -0.79 -23.37
C ALA A 43 14.87 -0.44 -22.82
N GLN A 44 14.28 0.65 -23.28
CA GLN A 44 12.94 1.10 -22.87
C GLN A 44 11.87 0.02 -23.05
N GLY A 45 11.96 -0.77 -24.13
CA GLY A 45 11.04 -1.90 -24.38
C GLY A 45 11.06 -2.96 -23.27
N LEU A 46 12.15 -3.05 -22.47
CA LEU A 46 12.17 -3.93 -21.32
C LEU A 46 11.23 -3.44 -20.23
N CYS A 47 11.20 -2.14 -19.94
CA CYS A 47 10.30 -1.56 -18.94
C CYS A 47 8.84 -1.75 -19.37
N TYR A 48 8.51 -1.50 -20.64
CA TYR A 48 7.16 -1.70 -21.17
C TYR A 48 6.70 -3.15 -21.19
N ARG A 49 7.61 -4.10 -21.21
CA ARG A 49 7.26 -5.53 -21.08
C ARG A 49 6.68 -5.87 -19.70
N TYR A 50 7.11 -5.16 -18.64
CA TYR A 50 6.66 -5.39 -17.26
C TYR A 50 5.53 -4.45 -16.84
N PHE A 51 5.55 -3.23 -17.34
CA PHE A 51 4.57 -2.18 -17.01
C PHE A 51 4.13 -1.48 -18.28
N PRO A 52 2.86 -1.60 -18.69
CA PRO A 52 2.37 -1.05 -19.95
C PRO A 52 2.40 0.48 -20.00
N SER A 53 2.43 1.13 -18.82
CA SER A 53 2.51 2.59 -18.72
C SER A 53 3.16 3.02 -17.39
N LYS A 54 3.49 4.31 -17.27
CA LYS A 54 3.96 4.94 -16.04
C LYS A 54 2.89 4.87 -14.95
N GLU A 55 1.64 5.05 -15.31
CA GLU A 55 0.48 4.97 -14.43
C GLU A 55 0.33 3.56 -13.84
N ALA A 56 0.44 2.51 -14.67
CA ALA A 56 0.37 1.12 -14.21
C ALA A 56 1.52 0.76 -13.27
N LEU A 57 2.71 1.30 -13.53
CA LEU A 57 3.86 1.14 -12.66
C LEU A 57 3.60 1.84 -11.31
N PHE A 58 3.13 3.07 -11.34
CA PHE A 58 2.81 3.86 -10.16
C PHE A 58 1.71 3.20 -9.33
N GLN A 59 0.62 2.76 -9.96
CA GLN A 59 -0.47 2.05 -9.29
C GLN A 59 0.05 0.77 -8.59
N THR A 60 0.95 0.04 -9.26
CA THR A 60 1.60 -1.13 -8.63
C THR A 60 2.39 -0.77 -7.38
N ALA A 61 3.08 0.36 -7.39
CA ALA A 61 3.82 0.84 -6.24
C ALA A 61 2.89 1.20 -5.07
N VAL A 62 1.81 1.93 -5.36
CA VAL A 62 0.77 2.28 -4.38
C VAL A 62 0.16 1.01 -3.78
N ASP A 63 -0.19 0.02 -4.61
CA ASP A 63 -0.77 -1.24 -4.16
C ASP A 63 0.19 -2.06 -3.27
N GLN A 64 1.47 -2.12 -3.63
CA GLN A 64 2.48 -2.81 -2.80
C GLN A 64 2.67 -2.13 -1.44
N TYR A 65 2.71 -0.80 -1.43
CA TYR A 65 2.85 -0.07 -0.18
C TYR A 65 1.60 -0.22 0.70
N ALA A 66 0.41 -0.05 0.11
CA ALA A 66 -0.85 -0.29 0.80
C ALA A 66 -0.90 -1.72 1.40
N GLN A 67 -0.44 -2.73 0.65
CA GLN A 67 -0.40 -4.11 1.14
C GLN A 67 0.53 -4.26 2.35
N ARG A 68 1.71 -3.65 2.35
CA ARG A 68 2.63 -3.69 3.50
C ARG A 68 2.00 -3.07 4.75
N GLN A 69 1.35 -1.92 4.62
CA GLN A 69 0.64 -1.27 5.72
C GLN A 69 -0.48 -2.16 6.26
N VAL A 70 -1.26 -2.74 5.36
CA VAL A 70 -2.35 -3.66 5.72
C VAL A 70 -1.82 -4.91 6.40
N ASP A 71 -0.70 -5.49 5.96
CA ASP A 71 -0.12 -6.69 6.56
C ASP A 71 0.31 -6.46 8.01
N GLN A 72 0.83 -5.29 8.34
CA GLN A 72 1.16 -4.90 9.72
C GLN A 72 -0.10 -4.85 10.59
N ILE A 73 -1.14 -4.15 10.14
CA ILE A 73 -2.43 -4.05 10.83
C ILE A 73 -3.09 -5.43 10.92
N ALA A 74 -3.10 -6.19 9.84
CA ALA A 74 -3.68 -7.53 9.77
C ALA A 74 -3.02 -8.51 10.75
N SER A 75 -1.75 -8.30 11.08
CA SER A 75 -1.03 -9.10 12.09
C SER A 75 -1.70 -9.00 13.47
N VAL A 76 -2.25 -7.84 13.81
CA VAL A 76 -3.01 -7.62 15.05
C VAL A 76 -4.43 -8.16 14.92
N LEU A 77 -5.14 -7.81 13.82
CA LEU A 77 -6.53 -8.22 13.58
C LEU A 77 -6.71 -9.75 13.58
N ARG A 78 -5.69 -10.49 13.16
CA ARG A 78 -5.72 -11.96 13.04
C ARG A 78 -5.24 -12.70 14.29
N LYS A 79 -4.80 -12.00 15.35
CA LYS A 79 -4.39 -12.68 16.60
C LYS A 79 -5.56 -13.44 17.21
N PRO A 80 -5.41 -14.74 17.48
CA PRO A 80 -6.47 -15.53 18.09
C PRO A 80 -6.68 -15.13 19.54
N GLY A 81 -7.93 -15.21 20.01
CA GLY A 81 -8.27 -15.06 21.43
C GLY A 81 -8.31 -13.63 21.98
N LEU A 82 -8.04 -12.61 21.15
CA LEU A 82 -8.20 -11.22 21.57
C LEU A 82 -9.68 -10.80 21.48
N THR A 83 -10.14 -10.05 22.50
CA THR A 83 -11.41 -9.34 22.42
C THR A 83 -11.30 -8.13 21.49
N LEU A 84 -12.45 -7.60 21.03
CA LEU A 84 -12.48 -6.41 20.18
C LEU A 84 -11.74 -5.22 20.84
N VAL A 85 -11.91 -5.02 22.15
CA VAL A 85 -11.23 -3.96 22.91
C VAL A 85 -9.71 -4.17 22.88
N GLN A 86 -9.25 -5.40 23.14
CA GLN A 86 -7.81 -5.72 23.11
C GLN A 86 -7.20 -5.57 21.72
N VAL A 87 -7.96 -5.83 20.67
CA VAL A 87 -7.52 -5.58 19.29
C VAL A 87 -7.33 -4.08 19.09
N VAL A 88 -8.30 -3.24 19.48
CA VAL A 88 -8.19 -1.78 19.37
C VAL A 88 -7.01 -1.22 20.15
N GLU A 89 -6.79 -1.71 21.38
CA GLU A 89 -5.66 -1.30 22.24
C GLU A 89 -4.28 -1.67 21.66
N GLN A 90 -4.21 -2.74 20.87
CA GLN A 90 -2.97 -3.22 20.23
C GLN A 90 -2.80 -2.71 18.79
N MET A 91 -3.75 -1.92 18.28
CA MET A 91 -3.61 -1.36 16.93
C MET A 91 -2.41 -0.41 16.88
N PRO A 92 -1.48 -0.62 15.95
CA PRO A 92 -0.38 0.31 15.76
C PRO A 92 -0.94 1.68 15.36
N THR A 93 -0.35 2.73 15.90
CA THR A 93 -0.65 4.08 15.40
C THR A 93 -0.13 4.21 13.97
N PHE A 94 -0.74 5.10 13.19
CA PHE A 94 -0.30 5.35 11.80
C PHE A 94 1.21 5.67 11.72
N LEU A 95 1.74 6.38 12.71
CA LEU A 95 3.16 6.75 12.82
C LEU A 95 4.08 5.54 13.06
N GLU A 96 3.60 4.47 13.70
CA GLU A 96 4.39 3.27 14.00
C GLU A 96 4.45 2.28 12.82
N THR A 97 3.54 2.41 11.85
CA THR A 97 3.51 1.55 10.67
C THR A 97 4.44 2.02 9.55
N GLU A 98 4.99 3.22 9.65
CA GLU A 98 5.87 3.78 8.64
C GLU A 98 7.30 3.29 8.79
N ALA A 99 7.74 2.44 7.87
CA ALA A 99 9.18 2.22 7.65
C ALA A 99 9.76 3.52 7.07
N GLU A 100 10.38 4.33 7.90
CA GLU A 100 10.85 5.70 7.63
C GLU A 100 11.74 5.86 6.39
N ASP A 101 12.24 4.80 5.81
CA ASP A 101 13.29 4.85 4.77
C ASP A 101 12.86 4.35 3.38
N SER A 102 11.59 4.07 3.15
CA SER A 102 11.13 3.67 1.82
C SER A 102 10.94 4.89 0.90
N ALA A 103 11.34 4.75 -0.39
CA ALA A 103 11.14 5.81 -1.38
C ALA A 103 9.67 6.26 -1.50
N ILE A 104 8.73 5.35 -1.24
CA ILE A 104 7.30 5.65 -1.30
C ILE A 104 6.81 6.36 -0.04
N ALA A 105 7.34 6.04 1.16
CA ALA A 105 7.04 6.83 2.37
C ALA A 105 7.50 8.28 2.18
N LYS A 106 8.70 8.47 1.64
CA LYS A 106 9.21 9.81 1.28
C LYS A 106 8.32 10.54 0.26
N LEU A 107 7.77 9.82 -0.72
CA LEU A 107 6.80 10.38 -1.66
C LEU A 107 5.49 10.78 -0.97
N CYS A 108 5.01 9.98 -0.01
CA CYS A 108 3.79 10.26 0.74
C CYS A 108 3.93 11.49 1.65
N HIS A 109 5.14 11.85 2.07
CA HIS A 109 5.43 13.03 2.91
C HIS A 109 6.10 14.18 2.16
N GLY A 110 6.30 14.05 0.86
CA GLY A 110 6.94 15.06 0.01
C GLY A 110 5.97 16.13 -0.50
N PRO A 111 6.49 17.12 -1.27
CA PRO A 111 5.69 18.23 -1.80
C PRO A 111 4.54 17.82 -2.74
N GLU A 112 4.58 16.63 -3.29
CA GLU A 112 3.53 16.07 -4.17
C GLU A 112 2.64 15.03 -3.44
N SER A 113 2.77 14.93 -2.11
CA SER A 113 2.04 13.96 -1.29
C SER A 113 0.51 14.07 -1.45
N GLU A 114 -0.02 15.27 -1.64
CA GLU A 114 -1.45 15.52 -1.78
C GLU A 114 -2.09 14.69 -2.91
N LYS A 115 -1.37 14.46 -4.01
CA LYS A 115 -1.83 13.60 -5.13
C LYS A 115 -1.81 12.10 -4.81
N LEU A 116 -1.04 11.71 -3.81
CA LEU A 116 -0.82 10.32 -3.41
C LEU A 116 -1.71 9.89 -2.24
N HIS A 117 -2.01 10.82 -1.32
CA HIS A 117 -2.79 10.52 -0.13
C HIS A 117 -4.15 9.91 -0.46
N GLY A 118 -4.89 10.49 -1.39
CA GLY A 118 -6.20 9.97 -1.78
C GLY A 118 -6.14 8.53 -2.32
N PRO A 119 -5.41 8.26 -3.40
CA PRO A 119 -5.28 6.91 -3.96
C PRO A 119 -4.71 5.89 -2.97
N LEU A 120 -3.71 6.26 -2.16
CA LEU A 120 -3.11 5.38 -1.17
C LEU A 120 -4.08 5.06 -0.04
N SER A 121 -4.72 6.07 0.54
CA SER A 121 -5.71 5.88 1.61
C SER A 121 -6.87 5.01 1.14
N MET A 122 -7.37 5.23 -0.07
CA MET A 122 -8.42 4.39 -0.66
C MET A 122 -7.96 2.95 -0.86
N ALA A 123 -6.73 2.72 -1.32
CA ALA A 123 -6.18 1.39 -1.49
C ALA A 123 -6.02 0.65 -0.15
N ILE A 124 -5.56 1.34 0.90
CA ILE A 124 -5.46 0.79 2.26
C ILE A 124 -6.85 0.45 2.79
N CYS A 125 -7.81 1.38 2.70
CA CYS A 125 -9.18 1.17 3.16
C CYS A 125 -9.85 -0.02 2.47
N ALA A 126 -9.73 -0.13 1.14
CA ALA A 126 -10.30 -1.24 0.39
C ALA A 126 -9.76 -2.62 0.81
N LYS A 127 -8.49 -2.67 1.24
CA LYS A 127 -7.85 -3.90 1.73
C LYS A 127 -8.17 -4.19 3.20
N LEU A 128 -8.36 -3.16 4.03
CA LEU A 128 -8.67 -3.31 5.46
C LEU A 128 -10.14 -3.65 5.71
N GLN A 129 -11.05 -3.12 4.92
CA GLN A 129 -12.51 -3.27 5.12
C GLN A 129 -12.93 -4.74 5.33
N PRO A 130 -12.55 -5.71 4.47
CA PRO A 130 -12.94 -7.11 4.69
C PRO A 130 -12.31 -7.74 5.94
N LEU A 131 -11.14 -7.27 6.38
CA LEU A 131 -10.51 -7.76 7.60
C LEU A 131 -11.23 -7.26 8.86
N VAL A 132 -11.63 -5.99 8.86
CA VAL A 132 -12.42 -5.40 9.93
C VAL A 132 -13.81 -6.02 9.99
N GLN A 133 -14.46 -6.26 8.85
CA GLN A 133 -15.74 -6.97 8.79
C GLN A 133 -15.66 -8.35 9.47
N GLN A 134 -14.65 -9.18 9.11
CA GLN A 134 -14.43 -10.49 9.73
C GLN A 134 -14.18 -10.39 11.24
N LEU A 135 -13.49 -9.36 11.70
CA LEU A 135 -13.29 -9.10 13.13
C LEU A 135 -14.62 -8.83 13.84
N LEU A 136 -15.48 -7.98 13.25
CA LEU A 136 -16.79 -7.64 13.81
C LEU A 136 -17.74 -8.84 13.81
N GLU A 137 -17.73 -9.66 12.76
CA GLU A 137 -18.50 -10.91 12.68
C GLU A 137 -18.12 -11.86 13.83
N LYS A 138 -16.82 -12.08 14.04
CA LYS A 138 -16.33 -12.90 15.16
C LYS A 138 -16.68 -12.31 16.53
N ALA A 139 -16.65 -10.98 16.68
CA ALA A 139 -17.04 -10.31 17.91
C ALA A 139 -18.56 -10.46 18.18
N ASN A 140 -19.39 -10.42 17.14
CA ASN A 140 -20.81 -10.76 17.24
C ASN A 140 -21.03 -12.21 17.68
N GLU A 141 -20.34 -13.18 17.08
CA GLU A 141 -20.42 -14.61 17.44
C GLU A 141 -20.04 -14.87 18.89
N ARG A 142 -19.08 -14.10 19.42
CA ARG A 142 -18.68 -14.17 20.84
C ARG A 142 -19.57 -13.38 21.80
N GLY A 143 -20.55 -12.63 21.27
CA GLY A 143 -21.45 -11.80 22.07
C GLY A 143 -20.79 -10.53 22.64
N GLU A 144 -19.65 -10.13 22.11
CA GLU A 144 -18.93 -8.91 22.53
C GLU A 144 -19.63 -7.64 22.03
N VAL A 145 -20.29 -7.73 20.86
CA VAL A 145 -21.06 -6.65 20.24
C VAL A 145 -22.34 -7.19 19.62
N GLN A 146 -23.28 -6.30 19.28
CA GLN A 146 -24.51 -6.63 18.56
C GLN A 146 -24.65 -5.70 17.35
N ILE A 147 -24.04 -6.08 16.25
CA ILE A 147 -23.99 -5.30 15.00
C ILE A 147 -24.81 -6.06 13.96
N ALA A 148 -25.93 -5.47 13.52
CA ALA A 148 -26.83 -6.09 12.55
C ALA A 148 -26.22 -6.15 11.15
N ASP A 149 -25.46 -5.13 10.76
CA ASP A 149 -24.79 -5.02 9.46
C ASP A 149 -23.29 -4.76 9.67
N THR A 150 -22.52 -5.84 9.69
CA THR A 150 -21.06 -5.79 9.90
C THR A 150 -20.31 -5.22 8.71
N GLU A 151 -20.84 -5.33 7.49
CA GLU A 151 -20.25 -4.77 6.28
C GLU A 151 -20.31 -3.23 6.32
N THR A 152 -21.50 -2.68 6.59
CA THR A 152 -21.66 -1.22 6.73
C THR A 152 -20.86 -0.69 7.91
N ALA A 153 -20.85 -1.38 9.05
CA ALA A 153 -20.08 -0.98 10.22
C ALA A 153 -18.57 -0.97 9.92
N ALA A 154 -18.05 -2.02 9.28
CA ALA A 154 -16.65 -2.07 8.87
C ALA A 154 -16.28 -0.96 7.88
N SER A 155 -17.16 -0.71 6.90
CA SER A 155 -16.99 0.38 5.94
C SER A 155 -16.93 1.73 6.66
N PHE A 156 -17.82 1.98 7.60
CA PHE A 156 -17.83 3.20 8.40
C PHE A 156 -16.54 3.34 9.24
N CYS A 157 -16.10 2.27 9.91
CA CYS A 157 -14.87 2.28 10.72
C CYS A 157 -13.63 2.58 9.88
N VAL A 158 -13.55 2.06 8.67
CA VAL A 158 -12.36 2.17 7.83
C VAL A 158 -12.35 3.47 7.02
N TYR A 159 -13.44 3.77 6.31
CA TYR A 159 -13.52 4.95 5.41
C TYR A 159 -13.92 6.23 6.15
N GLY A 160 -14.64 6.13 7.26
CA GLY A 160 -15.06 7.29 8.05
C GLY A 160 -13.89 8.12 8.59
N GLN A 161 -12.73 7.52 8.75
CA GLN A 161 -11.51 8.22 9.22
C GLN A 161 -10.90 9.14 8.15
N LEU A 162 -11.16 8.89 6.85
CA LEU A 162 -10.60 9.69 5.76
C LEU A 162 -11.10 11.13 5.75
N GLY A 163 -12.22 11.43 6.38
CA GLY A 163 -12.76 12.77 6.49
C GLY A 163 -12.33 13.55 7.74
N ILE A 164 -11.52 12.93 8.62
CA ILE A 164 -11.09 13.50 9.90
C ILE A 164 -9.61 13.93 9.85
N LEU A 165 -8.86 13.39 8.91
CA LEU A 165 -7.45 13.70 8.62
C LEU A 165 -7.35 14.82 7.58
#